data_105acdcc318e07c2ae5e7052760cad93
#
_entry.id   105acdcc318e07c2ae5e7052760cad93
#
_cell.length_a   1.000
_cell.length_b   1.000
_cell.length_c   1.000
_cell.angle_alpha   90.00
_cell.angle_beta   90.00
_cell.angle_gamma   90.00
#
_symmetry.space_group_name_H-M   'P 1'
#
loop_
_entity.id
_entity.type
_entity.pdbx_description
1 polymer ?
#
loop_
_entity_poly.entity_id
_entity_poly.type
_entity_poly.pdbx_seq_one_letter_code
_entity_poly.pdbx_strand_id
1 'polypeptide(L)'
;SMGDGKGRDIVLNDKSNKTICKNVNLWAYQDTYVSNNQRGRFYFEGGILRGNTDYLCGKGDVYYNNVDLLMCGTGYLAVPSQPTKYGYIFKDCTIKDGSSTGINGKYKLGRPWGKGTPIALFIDTKMEVIPTAAGWDEMSGGYPKRFAEYNSTTATGTAVDLSGRKQVYDAYDAKDGNNYTNRRNETAESPVLTAEEAAFYTIETVMGADDDWDPTAATEQASAPTNVKIAGNNLTWDNSNYALLWAVCKNGKVVDFT
;
A
#
# COMPACT_ATOMS: atom_id res chain seq x y z
N SER A 1 12.74 -15.00 -7.14
CA SER A 1 13.18 -14.33 -8.38
C SER A 1 11.98 -13.61 -8.94
N MET A 2 12.13 -12.33 -9.20
CA MET A 2 11.19 -11.70 -10.12
C MET A 2 11.43 -12.39 -11.46
N GLY A 3 10.57 -13.35 -11.81
CA GLY A 3 10.59 -13.94 -13.11
C GLY A 3 10.53 -12.87 -14.18
N ASP A 4 10.49 -13.22 -15.43
CA ASP A 4 10.36 -12.32 -16.58
C ASP A 4 9.09 -11.44 -16.58
N GLY A 5 8.51 -11.23 -15.40
CA GLY A 5 7.52 -10.20 -15.11
C GLY A 5 6.13 -10.46 -15.64
N LYS A 6 5.67 -11.70 -15.74
CA LYS A 6 4.36 -12.01 -16.33
C LYS A 6 3.37 -12.71 -15.41
N GLY A 7 3.65 -12.81 -14.12
CA GLY A 7 2.78 -13.51 -13.15
C GLY A 7 2.31 -12.63 -12.00
N ARG A 8 1.23 -13.02 -11.36
CA ARG A 8 0.84 -12.53 -10.04
C ARG A 8 1.72 -13.21 -9.02
N ASP A 9 2.48 -12.42 -8.28
CA ASP A 9 3.38 -12.91 -7.24
C ASP A 9 3.06 -12.19 -5.93
N ILE A 10 1.96 -12.55 -5.29
CA ILE A 10 1.56 -11.95 -4.01
C ILE A 10 2.60 -12.32 -2.95
N VAL A 11 3.28 -11.31 -2.42
CA VAL A 11 4.24 -11.50 -1.33
C VAL A 11 3.52 -11.57 0.01
N LEU A 12 2.54 -10.68 0.21
CA LEU A 12 1.75 -10.63 1.44
C LEU A 12 0.28 -10.41 1.10
N ASN A 13 -0.55 -11.42 1.40
CA ASN A 13 -2.02 -11.32 1.37
C ASN A 13 -2.52 -11.19 2.81
N ASP A 14 -2.79 -9.97 3.23
CA ASP A 14 -3.09 -9.62 4.60
C ASP A 14 -4.60 -9.58 4.87
N LYS A 15 -5.08 -10.57 5.61
CA LYS A 15 -6.50 -10.71 6.01
C LYS A 15 -6.76 -10.24 7.44
N SER A 16 -5.75 -9.73 8.11
CA SER A 16 -5.83 -9.33 9.52
C SER A 16 -6.46 -7.94 9.70
N ASN A 17 -6.41 -7.45 10.90
CA ASN A 17 -6.69 -6.06 11.28
C ASN A 17 -5.58 -5.59 12.22
N LYS A 18 -5.24 -4.31 12.17
CA LYS A 18 -4.16 -3.72 12.98
C LYS A 18 -2.78 -4.31 12.67
N THR A 19 -2.49 -4.51 11.38
CA THR A 19 -1.16 -4.92 10.93
C THR A 19 -0.18 -3.76 11.03
N ILE A 20 1.01 -4.04 11.51
CA ILE A 20 2.14 -3.10 11.54
C ILE A 20 3.30 -3.72 10.76
N CYS A 21 3.77 -3.04 9.73
CA CYS A 21 4.94 -3.39 8.94
C CYS A 21 5.98 -2.27 9.02
N LYS A 22 7.07 -2.47 9.77
CA LYS A 22 8.16 -1.50 9.89
C LYS A 22 9.40 -1.97 9.16
N ASN A 23 9.94 -1.12 8.28
CA ASN A 23 11.16 -1.37 7.52
C ASN A 23 11.15 -2.69 6.74
N VAL A 24 9.98 -3.09 6.21
CA VAL A 24 9.85 -4.30 5.41
C VAL A 24 10.20 -4.03 3.95
N ASN A 25 10.72 -5.06 3.26
CA ASN A 25 11.01 -5.02 1.85
C ASN A 25 10.17 -6.08 1.13
N LEU A 26 9.12 -5.66 0.42
CA LEU A 26 8.25 -6.56 -0.34
C LEU A 26 8.45 -6.33 -1.84
N TRP A 27 8.83 -7.37 -2.54
CA TRP A 27 9.20 -7.31 -3.95
C TRP A 27 8.49 -8.37 -4.76
N ALA A 28 7.62 -7.94 -5.65
CA ALA A 28 7.03 -8.77 -6.69
C ALA A 28 6.80 -7.93 -7.96
N TYR A 29 6.15 -8.51 -8.96
CA TYR A 29 5.81 -7.81 -10.17
C TYR A 29 4.38 -7.26 -10.13
N GLN A 30 3.41 -8.08 -9.76
CA GLN A 30 1.99 -7.73 -9.68
C GLN A 30 1.41 -8.18 -8.33
N ASP A 31 0.51 -7.37 -7.77
CA ASP A 31 -0.21 -7.66 -6.51
C ASP A 31 0.75 -7.92 -5.33
N THR A 32 1.88 -7.19 -5.23
CA THR A 32 2.93 -7.42 -4.22
C THR A 32 2.37 -7.45 -2.80
N TYR A 33 1.55 -6.47 -2.44
CA TYR A 33 0.83 -6.41 -1.18
C TYR A 33 -0.68 -6.30 -1.45
N VAL A 34 -1.43 -7.21 -0.84
CA VAL A 34 -2.89 -7.25 -0.91
C VAL A 34 -3.47 -7.07 0.47
N SER A 35 -4.05 -5.91 0.78
CA SER A 35 -4.87 -5.70 1.98
C SER A 35 -6.23 -6.34 1.75
N ASN A 36 -6.50 -7.50 2.37
CA ASN A 36 -7.66 -8.32 2.04
C ASN A 36 -8.67 -8.43 3.18
N ASN A 37 -8.89 -7.32 3.88
CA ASN A 37 -9.92 -7.18 4.88
C ASN A 37 -10.56 -5.80 4.77
N GLN A 38 -11.84 -5.74 4.39
CA GLN A 38 -12.55 -4.46 4.23
C GLN A 38 -12.66 -3.67 5.55
N ARG A 39 -12.61 -4.34 6.69
CA ARG A 39 -12.62 -3.70 8.02
C ARG A 39 -11.23 -3.60 8.62
N GLY A 40 -10.20 -3.92 7.84
CA GLY A 40 -8.81 -3.90 8.27
C GLY A 40 -8.21 -2.49 8.25
N ARG A 41 -7.30 -2.28 9.19
CA ARG A 41 -6.39 -1.13 9.22
C ARG A 41 -4.97 -1.65 9.19
N PHE A 42 -4.17 -1.09 8.30
CA PHE A 42 -2.83 -1.58 8.00
C PHE A 42 -1.87 -0.40 7.98
N TYR A 43 -0.77 -0.51 8.68
CA TYR A 43 0.23 0.54 8.81
C TYR A 43 1.60 0.08 8.33
N PHE A 44 2.18 0.85 7.44
CA PHE A 44 3.56 0.68 6.96
C PHE A 44 4.38 1.89 7.38
N GLU A 45 5.61 1.64 7.86
CA GLU A 45 6.57 2.67 8.23
C GLU A 45 7.94 2.32 7.69
N GLY A 46 8.47 3.18 6.83
CA GLY A 46 9.75 2.93 6.18
C GLY A 46 9.76 1.69 5.29
N GLY A 47 10.95 1.27 4.88
CA GLY A 47 11.14 0.10 4.03
C GLY A 47 10.86 0.37 2.54
N ILE A 48 10.78 -0.70 1.75
CA ILE A 48 10.68 -0.64 0.29
C ILE A 48 9.55 -1.54 -0.20
N LEU A 49 8.60 -0.96 -0.93
CA LEU A 49 7.57 -1.72 -1.64
C LEU A 49 7.80 -1.57 -3.15
N ARG A 50 7.94 -2.69 -3.83
CA ARG A 50 8.35 -2.73 -5.22
C ARG A 50 7.41 -3.56 -6.08
N GLY A 51 7.08 -3.04 -7.26
CA GLY A 51 6.27 -3.74 -8.25
C GLY A 51 6.09 -2.95 -9.54
N ASN A 52 5.29 -3.50 -10.44
CA ASN A 52 4.93 -2.84 -11.68
C ASN A 52 3.43 -2.65 -11.85
N THR A 53 2.66 -3.72 -11.65
CA THR A 53 1.23 -3.72 -11.95
C THR A 53 0.42 -3.96 -10.69
N ASP A 54 -0.43 -2.97 -10.33
CA ASP A 54 -1.39 -3.09 -9.22
C ASP A 54 -0.72 -3.57 -7.92
N TYR A 55 0.53 -3.16 -7.69
CA TYR A 55 1.36 -3.84 -6.70
C TYR A 55 0.98 -3.53 -5.25
N LEU A 56 0.21 -2.46 -5.01
CA LEU A 56 -0.44 -2.18 -3.72
C LEU A 56 -1.95 -2.16 -3.96
N CYS A 57 -2.63 -3.24 -3.63
CA CYS A 57 -4.04 -3.38 -3.97
C CYS A 57 -4.87 -3.95 -2.81
N GLY A 58 -6.19 -3.84 -2.89
CA GLY A 58 -7.09 -4.46 -1.94
C GLY A 58 -8.10 -3.53 -1.29
N LYS A 59 -8.47 -3.85 -0.05
CA LYS A 59 -9.57 -3.25 0.72
C LYS A 59 -9.06 -2.70 2.04
N GLY A 60 -9.94 -1.98 2.74
CA GLY A 60 -9.63 -1.45 4.07
C GLY A 60 -8.89 -0.12 4.01
N ASP A 61 -8.36 0.30 5.13
CA ASP A 61 -7.59 1.53 5.26
C ASP A 61 -6.11 1.19 5.45
N VAL A 62 -5.26 1.71 4.60
CA VAL A 62 -3.80 1.49 4.64
C VAL A 62 -3.09 2.82 4.73
N TYR A 63 -2.22 2.97 5.72
CA TYR A 63 -1.39 4.14 5.88
C TYR A 63 0.08 3.79 5.61
N TYR A 64 0.62 4.32 4.52
CA TYR A 64 2.04 4.21 4.16
C TYR A 64 2.75 5.47 4.61
N ASN A 65 3.64 5.34 5.60
CA ASN A 65 4.38 6.44 6.21
C ASN A 65 5.86 6.34 5.88
N ASN A 66 6.41 7.32 5.15
CA ASN A 66 7.83 7.39 4.80
C ASN A 66 8.36 6.10 4.12
N VAL A 67 7.59 5.56 3.16
CA VAL A 67 7.91 4.33 2.44
C VAL A 67 8.52 4.65 1.08
N ASP A 68 9.56 3.92 0.68
CA ASP A 68 10.09 3.93 -0.69
C ASP A 68 9.22 3.07 -1.61
N LEU A 69 8.65 3.68 -2.63
CA LEU A 69 7.74 3.05 -3.60
C LEU A 69 8.45 2.91 -4.94
N LEU A 70 8.95 1.70 -5.25
CA LEU A 70 9.71 1.46 -6.47
C LEU A 70 8.82 0.96 -7.60
N MET A 71 8.66 1.81 -8.62
CA MET A 71 7.98 1.44 -9.87
C MET A 71 8.94 0.74 -10.82
N CYS A 72 8.62 -0.50 -11.21
CA CYS A 72 9.48 -1.31 -12.08
C CYS A 72 9.09 -1.29 -13.56
N GLY A 73 8.10 -0.51 -13.93
CA GLY A 73 7.63 -0.36 -15.31
C GLY A 73 6.47 0.64 -15.41
N THR A 74 5.75 0.60 -16.52
CA THR A 74 4.72 1.58 -16.88
C THR A 74 3.32 1.25 -16.36
N GLY A 75 3.22 0.40 -15.35
CA GLY A 75 1.94 -0.04 -14.77
C GLY A 75 1.35 0.93 -13.75
N TYR A 76 0.76 0.36 -12.68
CA TYR A 76 -0.04 1.06 -11.69
C TYR A 76 0.53 0.80 -10.29
N LEU A 77 0.70 1.87 -9.49
CA LEU A 77 1.20 1.76 -8.13
C LEU A 77 0.08 1.25 -7.20
N ALA A 78 -0.98 2.01 -7.02
CA ALA A 78 -2.05 1.75 -6.07
C ALA A 78 -3.36 1.37 -6.76
N VAL A 79 -3.97 0.27 -6.32
CA VAL A 79 -5.24 -0.21 -6.86
C VAL A 79 -6.20 -0.58 -5.73
N PRO A 80 -6.63 0.41 -4.94
CA PRO A 80 -7.60 0.19 -3.88
C PRO A 80 -8.97 -0.17 -4.45
N SER A 81 -9.71 -0.99 -3.70
CA SER A 81 -11.04 -1.49 -4.06
C SER A 81 -12.14 -0.84 -3.23
N GLN A 82 -12.11 -1.06 -1.93
CA GLN A 82 -13.16 -0.59 -1.03
C GLN A 82 -12.56 -0.17 0.31
N PRO A 83 -12.63 1.11 0.68
CA PRO A 83 -12.10 1.59 1.94
C PRO A 83 -12.95 1.07 3.11
N THR A 84 -12.37 1.01 4.31
CA THR A 84 -13.17 1.02 5.53
C THR A 84 -13.80 2.40 5.70
N LYS A 85 -12.94 3.42 5.73
CA LYS A 85 -13.35 4.81 5.90
C LYS A 85 -12.48 5.78 5.10
N TYR A 86 -11.16 5.58 5.12
CA TYR A 86 -10.17 6.53 4.61
C TYR A 86 -9.40 6.03 3.37
N GLY A 87 -9.35 4.72 3.12
CA GLY A 87 -8.67 4.12 1.97
C GLY A 87 -7.15 4.11 2.10
N TYR A 88 -6.44 4.33 1.01
CA TYR A 88 -4.97 4.28 0.95
C TYR A 88 -4.39 5.69 1.10
N ILE A 89 -3.61 5.89 2.15
CA ILE A 89 -2.93 7.15 2.45
C ILE A 89 -1.43 6.94 2.30
N PHE A 90 -0.79 7.67 1.39
CA PHE A 90 0.65 7.72 1.20
C PHE A 90 1.16 9.04 1.75
N LYS A 91 1.83 9.02 2.90
CA LYS A 91 2.33 10.20 3.59
C LYS A 91 3.85 10.19 3.63
N ASP A 92 4.48 11.29 3.22
CA ASP A 92 5.94 11.44 3.21
C ASP A 92 6.68 10.33 2.43
N CYS A 93 6.00 9.67 1.48
CA CYS A 93 6.57 8.59 0.68
C CYS A 93 7.47 9.12 -0.44
N THR A 94 8.37 8.27 -0.93
CA THR A 94 9.20 8.58 -2.09
C THR A 94 8.94 7.58 -3.22
N ILE A 95 8.55 8.07 -4.40
CA ILE A 95 8.40 7.23 -5.60
C ILE A 95 9.68 7.26 -6.40
N LYS A 96 10.27 6.07 -6.66
CA LYS A 96 11.55 5.89 -7.31
C LYS A 96 11.45 5.02 -8.56
N ASP A 97 12.38 5.20 -9.50
CA ASP A 97 12.53 4.32 -10.66
C ASP A 97 13.19 3.01 -10.23
N GLY A 98 12.43 1.92 -10.24
CA GLY A 98 12.93 0.55 -10.05
C GLY A 98 13.12 -0.21 -11.37
N SER A 99 12.92 0.47 -12.52
CA SER A 99 13.01 -0.13 -13.85
C SER A 99 14.41 -0.01 -14.45
N SER A 100 14.68 -0.81 -15.48
CA SER A 100 15.90 -0.70 -16.27
C SER A 100 15.74 0.19 -17.52
N THR A 101 14.53 0.71 -17.78
CA THR A 101 14.19 1.35 -19.06
C THR A 101 13.78 2.81 -18.97
N GLY A 102 13.69 3.33 -17.73
CA GLY A 102 13.21 4.68 -17.45
C GLY A 102 11.70 4.83 -17.66
N ILE A 103 11.00 5.21 -16.61
CA ILE A 103 9.52 5.26 -16.57
C ILE A 103 8.96 6.66 -16.32
N ASN A 104 9.82 7.67 -16.30
CA ASN A 104 9.39 9.04 -16.06
C ASN A 104 8.32 9.48 -17.07
N GLY A 105 7.16 9.95 -16.58
CA GLY A 105 6.02 10.32 -17.41
C GLY A 105 5.23 9.15 -18.01
N LYS A 106 5.48 7.89 -17.60
CA LYS A 106 4.89 6.72 -18.28
C LYS A 106 4.06 5.80 -17.39
N TYR A 107 4.22 5.84 -16.08
CA TYR A 107 3.44 5.04 -15.12
C TYR A 107 2.24 5.81 -14.58
N LYS A 108 1.39 5.16 -13.81
CA LYS A 108 0.24 5.77 -13.14
C LYS A 108 0.29 5.55 -11.63
N LEU A 109 -0.18 6.56 -10.88
CA LEU A 109 -0.32 6.46 -9.42
C LEU A 109 -1.33 5.39 -9.02
N GLY A 110 -2.35 5.16 -9.86
CA GLY A 110 -3.30 4.10 -9.60
C GLY A 110 -4.53 4.10 -10.49
N ARG A 111 -5.43 3.15 -10.15
CA ARG A 111 -6.74 2.98 -10.78
C ARG A 111 -7.74 2.35 -9.82
N PRO A 112 -9.08 2.56 -9.96
CA PRO A 112 -10.06 2.05 -9.03
C PRO A 112 -10.37 0.57 -9.30
N TRP A 113 -10.25 -0.30 -8.28
CA TRP A 113 -10.60 -1.71 -8.44
C TRP A 113 -12.04 -1.98 -8.00
N GLY A 114 -12.90 -2.27 -8.96
CA GLY A 114 -14.30 -2.62 -8.70
C GLY A 114 -15.19 -1.40 -8.43
N LYS A 115 -16.33 -1.63 -7.77
CA LYS A 115 -17.40 -0.65 -7.59
C LYS A 115 -17.47 -0.03 -6.18
N GLY A 116 -16.42 -0.20 -5.39
CA GLY A 116 -16.40 0.22 -3.97
C GLY A 116 -16.04 1.68 -3.75
N THR A 117 -15.99 2.50 -4.78
CA THR A 117 -15.62 3.93 -4.70
C THR A 117 -14.38 4.18 -3.84
N PRO A 118 -13.22 3.63 -4.24
CA PRO A 118 -12.00 3.69 -3.45
C PRO A 118 -11.46 5.10 -3.26
N ILE A 119 -10.56 5.23 -2.27
CA ILE A 119 -9.83 6.45 -1.97
C ILE A 119 -8.33 6.13 -2.03
N ALA A 120 -7.53 6.99 -2.67
CA ALA A 120 -6.07 6.97 -2.61
C ALA A 120 -5.55 8.41 -2.59
N LEU A 121 -4.77 8.73 -1.56
CA LEU A 121 -4.25 10.08 -1.34
C LEU A 121 -2.73 10.04 -1.21
N PHE A 122 -2.03 10.84 -2.00
CA PHE A 122 -0.59 11.06 -1.90
C PHE A 122 -0.35 12.44 -1.28
N ILE A 123 0.21 12.47 -0.09
CA ILE A 123 0.39 13.68 0.72
C ILE A 123 1.89 13.84 1.02
N ASP A 124 2.45 14.99 0.67
CA ASP A 124 3.88 15.31 0.83
C ASP A 124 4.80 14.25 0.19
N THR A 125 4.40 13.74 -0.97
CA THR A 125 5.13 12.66 -1.65
C THR A 125 6.22 13.23 -2.56
N LYS A 126 7.45 12.73 -2.40
CA LYS A 126 8.55 13.01 -3.32
C LYS A 126 8.49 12.05 -4.50
N MET A 127 8.42 12.57 -5.71
CA MET A 127 8.40 11.80 -6.96
C MET A 127 9.73 11.97 -7.70
N GLU A 128 10.69 11.08 -7.48
CA GLU A 128 11.97 11.09 -8.22
C GLU A 128 11.75 10.76 -9.70
N VAL A 129 10.68 10.04 -10.01
CA VAL A 129 10.08 9.88 -11.33
C VAL A 129 8.61 10.28 -11.25
N ILE A 130 8.13 11.10 -12.16
CA ILE A 130 6.76 11.57 -12.18
C ILE A 130 5.84 10.62 -12.97
N PRO A 131 4.56 10.49 -12.62
CA PRO A 131 3.59 9.72 -13.39
C PRO A 131 3.21 10.43 -14.70
N THR A 132 2.35 9.82 -15.50
CA THR A 132 1.68 10.51 -16.62
C THR A 132 0.94 11.76 -16.13
N ALA A 133 0.66 12.71 -16.99
CA ALA A 133 -0.08 13.94 -16.63
C ALA A 133 -1.45 13.61 -16.00
N ALA A 134 -2.15 12.59 -16.50
CA ALA A 134 -3.42 12.14 -15.93
C ALA A 134 -3.27 11.55 -14.52
N GLY A 135 -2.09 11.04 -14.15
CA GLY A 135 -1.78 10.42 -12.85
C GLY A 135 -2.57 9.14 -12.56
N TRP A 136 -3.83 9.12 -12.89
CA TRP A 136 -4.80 8.06 -12.61
C TRP A 136 -5.36 7.44 -13.88
N ASP A 137 -5.88 6.22 -13.79
CA ASP A 137 -6.50 5.53 -14.92
C ASP A 137 -7.83 4.88 -14.55
N GLU A 138 -8.45 4.22 -15.51
CA GLU A 138 -9.71 3.51 -15.39
C GLU A 138 -9.51 2.02 -15.18
N MET A 139 -10.48 1.38 -14.55
CA MET A 139 -10.51 -0.07 -14.42
C MET A 139 -11.94 -0.60 -14.38
N SER A 140 -12.33 -1.31 -15.45
CA SER A 140 -13.56 -2.12 -15.51
C SER A 140 -14.83 -1.40 -15.06
N GLY A 141 -14.98 -0.12 -15.41
CA GLY A 141 -16.13 0.70 -15.09
C GLY A 141 -16.26 1.12 -13.62
N GLY A 142 -15.22 0.90 -12.81
CA GLY A 142 -15.10 1.47 -11.48
C GLY A 142 -14.72 2.95 -11.53
N TYR A 143 -15.05 3.68 -10.47
CA TYR A 143 -14.61 5.05 -10.27
C TYR A 143 -14.29 5.30 -8.79
N PRO A 144 -13.35 6.18 -8.47
CA PRO A 144 -13.01 6.45 -7.07
C PRO A 144 -14.00 7.47 -6.48
N LYS A 145 -14.13 7.45 -5.16
CA LYS A 145 -14.63 8.60 -4.42
C LYS A 145 -13.64 9.75 -4.57
N ARG A 146 -12.36 9.47 -4.26
CA ARG A 146 -11.30 10.47 -4.39
C ARG A 146 -9.94 9.83 -4.66
N PHE A 147 -9.29 10.21 -5.73
CA PHE A 147 -7.88 9.99 -6.00
C PHE A 147 -7.21 11.35 -6.09
N ALA A 148 -6.35 11.68 -5.12
CA ALA A 148 -5.86 13.04 -5.00
C ALA A 148 -4.42 13.13 -4.49
N GLU A 149 -3.84 14.32 -4.65
CA GLU A 149 -2.50 14.67 -4.20
C GLU A 149 -2.50 16.00 -3.44
N TYR A 150 -1.52 16.12 -2.55
CA TYR A 150 -1.16 17.38 -1.89
C TYR A 150 0.35 17.48 -1.79
N ASN A 151 0.89 18.64 -2.19
CA ASN A 151 2.31 18.97 -2.05
C ASN A 151 3.26 17.89 -2.60
N SER A 152 2.88 17.24 -3.72
CA SER A 152 3.78 16.34 -4.45
C SER A 152 4.93 17.12 -5.07
N THR A 153 6.18 16.65 -4.87
CA THR A 153 7.38 17.32 -5.38
C THR A 153 8.22 16.41 -6.24
N THR A 154 8.97 16.98 -7.16
CA THR A 154 9.96 16.27 -8.00
C THR A 154 11.23 15.93 -7.19
N ALA A 155 12.17 15.21 -7.80
CA ALA A 155 13.49 14.93 -7.22
C ALA A 155 14.23 16.19 -6.74
N THR A 156 14.01 17.34 -7.40
CA THR A 156 14.65 18.62 -7.09
C THR A 156 13.84 19.50 -6.13
N GLY A 157 12.71 18.99 -5.62
CA GLY A 157 11.83 19.73 -4.71
C GLY A 157 10.86 20.71 -5.40
N THR A 158 10.81 20.73 -6.75
CA THR A 158 9.83 21.53 -7.49
C THR A 158 8.45 20.88 -7.38
N ALA A 159 7.40 21.67 -7.25
CA ALA A 159 6.02 21.16 -7.23
C ALA A 159 5.70 20.41 -8.53
N VAL A 160 5.03 19.25 -8.41
CA VAL A 160 4.50 18.52 -9.56
C VAL A 160 3.27 19.23 -10.08
N ASP A 161 3.16 19.37 -11.41
CA ASP A 161 1.96 19.93 -12.05
C ASP A 161 0.80 18.91 -11.93
N LEU A 162 -0.24 19.29 -11.20
CA LEU A 162 -1.44 18.47 -10.98
C LEU A 162 -2.60 18.86 -11.88
N SER A 163 -2.46 19.88 -12.75
CA SER A 163 -3.55 20.42 -13.56
C SER A 163 -4.14 19.40 -14.55
N GLY A 164 -3.35 18.41 -14.97
CA GLY A 164 -3.76 17.35 -15.89
C GLY A 164 -4.37 16.11 -15.22
N ARG A 165 -4.52 16.10 -13.89
CA ARG A 165 -4.99 14.91 -13.17
C ARG A 165 -6.41 14.52 -13.53
N LYS A 166 -6.59 13.19 -13.75
CA LYS A 166 -7.89 12.63 -14.12
C LYS A 166 -8.90 12.76 -12.97
N GLN A 167 -10.08 13.26 -13.29
CA GLN A 167 -11.19 13.39 -12.36
C GLN A 167 -12.47 12.74 -12.87
N VAL A 168 -12.63 12.58 -14.18
CA VAL A 168 -13.82 11.98 -14.80
C VAL A 168 -13.51 10.57 -15.26
N TYR A 169 -14.37 9.63 -14.95
CA TYR A 169 -14.21 8.20 -15.19
C TYR A 169 -15.38 7.63 -16.01
N ASP A 170 -15.09 6.73 -16.96
CA ASP A 170 -16.10 5.98 -17.71
C ASP A 170 -16.61 4.83 -16.84
N ALA A 171 -17.75 5.06 -16.19
CA ALA A 171 -18.36 4.11 -15.28
C ALA A 171 -19.45 3.28 -15.98
N TYR A 172 -19.49 1.99 -15.64
CA TYR A 172 -20.54 1.07 -16.11
C TYR A 172 -20.69 -0.11 -15.15
N ASP A 173 -21.87 -0.71 -15.11
CA ASP A 173 -22.13 -1.83 -14.19
C ASP A 173 -21.60 -3.16 -14.73
N ALA A 174 -21.80 -3.41 -16.01
CA ALA A 174 -21.31 -4.59 -16.71
C ALA A 174 -20.89 -4.26 -18.15
N LYS A 175 -20.04 -5.13 -18.71
CA LYS A 175 -19.61 -5.06 -20.11
C LYS A 175 -19.63 -6.45 -20.72
N ASP A 176 -20.30 -6.59 -21.87
CA ASP A 176 -20.26 -7.78 -22.72
C ASP A 176 -19.93 -7.36 -24.16
N GLY A 177 -18.73 -7.72 -24.62
CA GLY A 177 -18.18 -7.22 -25.87
C GLY A 177 -18.16 -5.69 -25.91
N ASN A 178 -18.92 -5.09 -26.81
CA ASN A 178 -19.08 -3.63 -26.92
C ASN A 178 -20.36 -3.10 -26.25
N ASN A 179 -21.12 -3.96 -25.58
CA ASN A 179 -22.35 -3.59 -24.89
C ASN A 179 -22.03 -3.25 -23.44
N TYR A 180 -22.46 -2.07 -23.01
CA TYR A 180 -22.29 -1.59 -21.65
C TYR A 180 -23.65 -1.42 -20.98
N THR A 181 -23.75 -1.85 -19.73
CA THR A 181 -24.92 -1.62 -18.88
C THR A 181 -24.69 -0.38 -18.05
N ASN A 182 -25.62 0.57 -18.07
CA ASN A 182 -25.58 1.82 -17.29
C ASN A 182 -24.27 2.60 -17.45
N ARG A 183 -23.76 2.72 -18.69
CA ARG A 183 -22.56 3.48 -18.97
C ARG A 183 -22.81 4.98 -18.78
N ARG A 184 -21.92 5.62 -18.03
CA ARG A 184 -22.00 7.03 -17.69
C ARG A 184 -20.64 7.60 -17.31
N ASN A 185 -20.49 8.90 -17.37
CA ASN A 185 -19.36 9.59 -16.79
C ASN A 185 -19.62 9.85 -15.32
N GLU A 186 -18.69 9.42 -14.45
CA GLU A 186 -18.67 9.75 -13.03
C GLU A 186 -17.54 10.73 -12.73
N THR A 187 -17.86 11.78 -11.98
CA THR A 187 -16.88 12.78 -11.58
C THR A 187 -16.50 12.54 -10.11
N ALA A 188 -15.25 12.18 -9.87
CA ALA A 188 -14.70 12.02 -8.53
C ALA A 188 -14.53 13.38 -7.83
N GLU A 189 -14.31 13.36 -6.52
CA GLU A 189 -13.89 14.55 -5.79
C GLU A 189 -12.58 15.13 -6.35
N SER A 190 -12.26 16.38 -6.04
CA SER A 190 -11.07 17.07 -6.57
C SER A 190 -9.81 16.20 -6.46
N PRO A 191 -9.00 16.12 -7.54
CA PRO A 191 -7.73 15.39 -7.51
C PRO A 191 -6.61 16.18 -6.81
N VAL A 192 -6.92 17.34 -6.26
CA VAL A 192 -6.01 18.18 -5.47
C VAL A 192 -6.63 18.42 -4.11
N LEU A 193 -5.92 18.08 -3.04
CA LEU A 193 -6.31 18.40 -1.67
C LEU A 193 -5.91 19.83 -1.33
N THR A 194 -6.71 20.49 -0.49
CA THR A 194 -6.28 21.69 0.22
C THR A 194 -5.34 21.35 1.37
N ALA A 195 -4.64 22.34 1.91
CA ALA A 195 -3.78 22.15 3.09
C ALA A 195 -4.58 21.65 4.30
N GLU A 196 -5.79 22.15 4.50
CA GLU A 196 -6.68 21.73 5.59
C GLU A 196 -7.13 20.27 5.42
N GLU A 197 -7.53 19.89 4.21
CA GLU A 197 -7.89 18.49 3.90
C GLU A 197 -6.70 17.55 4.12
N ALA A 198 -5.50 17.91 3.64
CA ALA A 198 -4.30 17.11 3.81
C ALA A 198 -3.91 16.93 5.28
N ALA A 199 -4.00 18.01 6.07
CA ALA A 199 -3.69 17.99 7.51
C ALA A 199 -4.63 17.07 8.33
N PHE A 200 -5.82 16.77 7.82
CA PHE A 200 -6.77 15.86 8.47
C PHE A 200 -6.29 14.41 8.50
N TYR A 201 -5.54 13.96 7.49
CA TYR A 201 -5.14 12.55 7.35
C TYR A 201 -3.87 12.23 8.16
N THR A 202 -3.94 12.38 9.47
CA THR A 202 -2.89 11.96 10.39
C THR A 202 -2.98 10.46 10.69
N ILE A 203 -1.91 9.87 11.23
CA ILE A 203 -1.91 8.47 11.69
C ILE A 203 -3.02 8.26 12.73
N GLU A 204 -3.15 9.17 13.70
CA GLU A 204 -4.18 9.14 14.73
C GLU A 204 -5.60 9.12 14.10
N THR A 205 -5.87 10.03 13.17
CA THR A 205 -7.17 10.10 12.50
C THR A 205 -7.49 8.84 11.71
N VAL A 206 -6.53 8.31 10.95
CA VAL A 206 -6.77 7.19 10.02
C VAL A 206 -6.70 5.85 10.73
N MET A 207 -5.74 5.65 11.62
CA MET A 207 -5.51 4.37 12.29
C MET A 207 -6.21 4.28 13.65
N GLY A 208 -6.35 5.40 14.35
CA GLY A 208 -6.96 5.45 15.70
C GLY A 208 -8.46 5.69 15.73
N ALA A 209 -9.10 6.00 14.61
CA ALA A 209 -10.46 6.56 14.52
C ALA A 209 -11.56 5.82 15.30
N ASP A 210 -11.43 4.51 15.51
CA ASP A 210 -12.51 3.71 16.12
C ASP A 210 -12.18 3.23 17.54
N ASP A 211 -10.90 3.15 17.92
CA ASP A 211 -10.47 2.52 19.17
C ASP A 211 -9.10 2.99 19.67
N ASP A 212 -8.69 4.20 19.28
CA ASP A 212 -7.44 4.85 19.69
C ASP A 212 -6.17 4.00 19.42
N TRP A 213 -6.22 3.12 18.40
CA TRP A 213 -5.07 2.32 18.04
C TRP A 213 -3.96 3.18 17.45
N ASP A 214 -2.82 3.20 18.14
CA ASP A 214 -1.61 3.88 17.69
C ASP A 214 -0.56 2.85 17.21
N PRO A 215 -0.37 2.68 15.88
CA PRO A 215 0.65 1.76 15.35
C PRO A 215 2.08 2.26 15.56
N THR A 216 2.28 3.51 15.98
CA THR A 216 3.60 4.10 16.25
C THR A 216 4.02 3.93 17.71
N ALA A 217 3.08 3.63 18.60
CA ALA A 217 3.37 3.39 20.00
C ALA A 217 4.45 2.30 20.14
N ALA A 218 5.29 2.43 21.14
CA ALA A 218 6.27 1.41 21.45
C ALA A 218 5.54 0.09 21.72
N THR A 219 5.69 -0.88 20.82
CA THR A 219 5.20 -2.23 21.06
C THR A 219 6.17 -2.92 22.00
N GLU A 220 5.65 -3.56 23.04
CA GLU A 220 6.47 -4.39 23.89
C GLU A 220 7.01 -5.56 23.07
N GLN A 221 8.33 -5.73 23.11
CA GLN A 221 8.99 -6.83 22.44
C GLN A 221 9.12 -8.02 23.39
N ALA A 222 8.95 -9.22 22.85
CA ALA A 222 9.29 -10.41 23.60
C ALA A 222 10.77 -10.35 24.03
N SER A 223 11.05 -10.50 25.30
CA SER A 223 12.42 -10.63 25.78
C SER A 223 13.02 -11.99 25.31
N ALA A 224 14.33 -12.11 25.34
CA ALA A 224 14.96 -13.39 25.08
C ALA A 224 14.44 -14.46 26.07
N PRO A 225 14.29 -15.72 25.65
CA PRO A 225 13.87 -16.78 26.55
C PRO A 225 14.92 -16.97 27.66
N THR A 226 14.45 -17.26 28.86
CA THR A 226 15.33 -17.54 30.00
C THR A 226 15.34 -19.04 30.31
N ASN A 227 16.30 -19.48 31.10
CA ASN A 227 16.42 -20.88 31.53
C ASN A 227 16.44 -21.91 30.38
N VAL A 228 17.04 -21.53 29.25
CA VAL A 228 17.18 -22.41 28.09
C VAL A 228 18.06 -23.61 28.48
N LYS A 229 17.52 -24.82 28.38
CA LYS A 229 18.19 -26.08 28.73
C LYS A 229 18.01 -27.12 27.64
N ILE A 230 19.05 -27.92 27.44
CA ILE A 230 19.01 -29.12 26.59
C ILE A 230 19.23 -30.32 27.48
N ALA A 231 18.30 -31.26 27.47
CA ALA A 231 18.37 -32.55 28.18
C ALA A 231 18.03 -33.67 27.19
N GLY A 232 19.06 -34.37 26.72
CA GLY A 232 18.92 -35.36 25.65
C GLY A 232 18.43 -34.66 24.35
N ASN A 233 17.28 -35.05 23.85
CA ASN A 233 16.66 -34.48 22.66
C ASN A 233 15.63 -33.39 22.98
N ASN A 234 15.49 -33.01 24.23
CA ASN A 234 14.49 -32.04 24.66
C ASN A 234 15.16 -30.66 24.87
N LEU A 235 14.62 -29.65 24.22
CA LEU A 235 14.90 -28.25 24.44
C LEU A 235 13.76 -27.63 25.27
N THR A 236 14.10 -26.99 26.38
CA THR A 236 13.15 -26.32 27.26
C THR A 236 13.62 -24.92 27.59
N TRP A 237 12.68 -24.00 27.82
CA TRP A 237 12.93 -22.61 28.24
C TRP A 237 11.70 -22.04 28.97
N ASP A 238 11.90 -20.93 29.64
CA ASP A 238 10.79 -20.15 30.20
C ASP A 238 10.31 -19.17 29.12
N ASN A 239 8.99 -19.10 28.90
CA ASN A 239 8.40 -18.15 28.01
C ASN A 239 8.62 -16.72 28.50
N SER A 240 8.76 -15.80 27.55
CA SER A 240 8.70 -14.36 27.83
C SER A 240 7.33 -13.82 27.54
N ASN A 241 7.01 -12.68 28.14
CA ASN A 241 5.78 -11.95 27.82
C ASN A 241 5.77 -11.55 26.33
N TYR A 242 4.60 -11.52 25.75
CA TYR A 242 4.36 -11.14 24.33
C TYR A 242 4.94 -12.09 23.27
N ALA A 243 5.60 -13.19 23.64
CA ALA A 243 6.01 -14.19 22.67
C ALA A 243 4.80 -14.98 22.17
N LEU A 244 4.56 -14.95 20.85
CA LEU A 244 3.51 -15.70 20.19
C LEU A 244 4.06 -16.96 19.52
N LEU A 245 5.34 -16.99 19.23
CA LEU A 245 6.02 -18.05 18.49
C LEU A 245 7.51 -18.01 18.80
N TRP A 246 8.13 -19.17 18.87
CA TRP A 246 9.57 -19.30 18.98
C TRP A 246 10.14 -19.98 17.74
N ALA A 247 11.19 -19.41 17.17
CA ALA A 247 11.96 -20.05 16.12
C ALA A 247 13.13 -20.83 16.74
N VAL A 248 13.12 -22.14 16.62
CA VAL A 248 14.22 -22.99 17.08
C VAL A 248 15.29 -23.02 16.00
N CYS A 249 16.50 -22.56 16.34
CA CYS A 249 17.61 -22.49 15.42
C CYS A 249 18.72 -23.51 15.79
N LYS A 250 19.27 -24.20 14.81
CA LYS A 250 20.44 -25.05 14.92
C LYS A 250 21.50 -24.62 13.90
N ASN A 251 22.70 -24.31 14.38
CA ASN A 251 23.80 -23.83 13.51
C ASN A 251 23.39 -22.65 12.60
N GLY A 252 22.65 -21.67 13.15
CA GLY A 252 22.19 -20.50 12.43
C GLY A 252 21.05 -20.72 11.44
N LYS A 253 20.45 -21.89 11.40
CA LYS A 253 19.28 -22.21 10.55
C LYS A 253 18.08 -22.52 11.41
N VAL A 254 16.93 -21.98 11.04
CA VAL A 254 15.65 -22.35 11.66
C VAL A 254 15.33 -23.79 11.30
N VAL A 255 15.07 -24.62 12.32
CA VAL A 255 14.74 -26.04 12.19
C VAL A 255 13.32 -26.36 12.63
N ASP A 256 12.71 -25.50 13.44
CA ASP A 256 11.33 -25.68 13.91
C ASP A 256 10.73 -24.36 14.41
N PHE A 257 9.41 -24.35 14.56
CA PHE A 257 8.65 -23.28 15.21
C PHE A 257 7.74 -23.89 16.27
N THR A 258 7.62 -23.22 17.41
CA THR A 258 6.80 -23.71 18.52
C THR A 258 6.17 -22.56 19.32
#